data_101fa222729e756cc91245585b88f9a6
#
_entry.id   101fa222729e756cc91245585b88f9a6
#
_cell.length_a   1.000
_cell.length_b   1.000
_cell.length_c   1.000
_cell.angle_alpha   90.00
_cell.angle_beta   90.00
_cell.angle_gamma   90.00
#
_symmetry.space_group_name_H-M   'P 1'
#
loop_
_entity.id
_entity.type
_entity.pdbx_description
1 polymer ?
#
loop_
_entity_poly.entity_id
_entity_poly.type
_entity_poly.pdbx_seq_one_letter_code
_entity_poly.pdbx_strand_id
1 'polypeptide(L)'
;MSRRLEGKTIVITGASSGIGRSTAIEFARTAPRNLKLVLTARRIEALKNVAVEINKEVGDGVKVLPVKLDISKPEEVHSFVGSLPAEFREIDILVNNA
;
A
#
# COMPACT_ATOMS: atom_id res chain seq x y z
N MET A 1 -13.27 6.01 -14.62
CA MET A 1 -11.86 5.55 -14.42
C MET A 1 -11.60 5.00 -13.04
N SER A 2 -12.10 5.67 -12.00
CA SER A 2 -11.92 5.18 -10.63
C SER A 2 -12.48 3.78 -10.41
N ARG A 3 -13.51 3.39 -11.14
CA ARG A 3 -14.10 2.05 -11.04
C ARG A 3 -13.12 0.92 -11.32
N ARG A 4 -12.10 1.16 -12.13
CA ARG A 4 -11.11 0.14 -12.44
C ARG A 4 -10.25 -0.22 -11.24
N LEU A 5 -10.11 0.70 -10.29
CA LEU A 5 -9.32 0.48 -9.08
C LEU A 5 -10.16 0.02 -7.91
N GLU A 6 -11.47 0.23 -7.94
CA GLU A 6 -12.34 -0.16 -6.84
C GLU A 6 -12.27 -1.67 -6.60
N GLY A 7 -12.10 -2.06 -5.35
CA GLY A 7 -11.96 -3.45 -4.94
C GLY A 7 -10.58 -4.04 -5.19
N LYS A 8 -9.67 -3.29 -5.78
CA LYS A 8 -8.33 -3.77 -6.08
C LYS A 8 -7.41 -3.69 -4.86
N THR A 9 -6.41 -4.55 -4.86
CA THR A 9 -5.34 -4.53 -3.87
C THR A 9 -4.05 -4.12 -4.56
N ILE A 10 -3.45 -3.04 -4.09
CA ILE A 10 -2.24 -2.47 -4.69
C ILE A 10 -1.13 -2.52 -3.66
N VAL A 11 0.00 -3.12 -4.03
CA VAL A 11 1.20 -3.13 -3.19
C VAL A 11 2.17 -2.09 -3.73
N ILE A 12 2.63 -1.21 -2.85
CA ILE A 12 3.59 -0.16 -3.21
C ILE A 12 4.82 -0.33 -2.35
N THR A 13 5.95 -0.62 -2.97
CA THR A 13 7.23 -0.70 -2.25
C THR A 13 7.87 0.68 -2.17
N GLY A 14 8.68 0.90 -1.13
CA GLY A 14 9.31 2.20 -0.93
C GLY A 14 8.30 3.32 -0.70
N ALA A 15 7.20 3.01 -0.01
CA ALA A 15 6.06 3.92 0.10
C ALA A 15 6.20 4.97 1.20
N SER A 16 7.30 4.97 1.96
CA SER A 16 7.46 5.85 3.12
C SER A 16 7.81 7.28 2.75
N SER A 17 8.32 7.52 1.56
CA SER A 17 8.74 8.87 1.14
C SER A 17 8.80 8.99 -0.37
N GLY A 18 8.95 10.23 -0.84
CA GLY A 18 9.17 10.54 -2.24
C GLY A 18 8.04 10.08 -3.15
N ILE A 19 8.40 9.49 -4.28
CA ILE A 19 7.46 9.06 -5.31
C ILE A 19 6.51 7.98 -4.80
N GLY A 20 7.02 7.05 -3.98
CA GLY A 20 6.17 5.98 -3.43
C GLY A 20 5.04 6.51 -2.58
N ARG A 21 5.34 7.48 -1.71
CA ARG A 21 4.32 8.13 -0.89
C ARG A 21 3.30 8.87 -1.76
N SER A 22 3.78 9.66 -2.71
CA SER A 22 2.90 10.39 -3.63
C SER A 22 2.02 9.45 -4.44
N THR A 23 2.56 8.32 -4.89
CA THR A 23 1.82 7.32 -5.63
C THR A 23 0.70 6.72 -4.80
N ALA A 24 0.98 6.40 -3.53
CA ALA A 24 -0.04 5.86 -2.62
C ALA A 24 -1.19 6.84 -2.44
N ILE A 25 -0.88 8.11 -2.24
CA ILE A 25 -1.89 9.15 -2.07
C ILE A 25 -2.72 9.32 -3.33
N GLU A 26 -2.09 9.30 -4.49
CA GLU A 26 -2.80 9.42 -5.77
C GLU A 26 -3.76 8.26 -6.02
N PHE A 27 -3.35 7.03 -5.73
CA PHE A 27 -4.25 5.88 -5.83
C PHE A 27 -5.45 6.06 -4.91
N ALA A 28 -5.22 6.52 -3.69
CA ALA A 28 -6.29 6.73 -2.71
C ALA A 28 -7.28 7.79 -3.20
N ARG A 29 -6.78 8.87 -3.79
CA ARG A 29 -7.63 9.92 -4.36
C ARG A 29 -8.45 9.45 -5.54
N THR A 30 -7.87 8.55 -6.34
CA THR A 30 -8.51 8.05 -7.56
C THR A 30 -9.64 7.08 -7.23
N ALA A 31 -9.50 6.27 -6.19
CA ALA A 31 -10.50 5.29 -5.79
C ALA A 31 -10.80 5.38 -4.29
N PRO A 32 -11.36 6.50 -3.82
CA PRO A 32 -11.49 6.74 -2.38
C PRO A 32 -12.56 5.90 -1.68
N ARG A 33 -13.36 5.15 -2.42
CA ARG A 33 -14.48 4.41 -1.85
C ARG A 33 -14.19 2.95 -1.52
N ASN A 34 -13.35 2.31 -2.30
CA ASN A 34 -13.11 0.87 -2.13
C ASN A 34 -11.77 0.49 -2.73
N LEU A 35 -10.73 0.65 -1.93
CA LEU A 35 -9.37 0.35 -2.37
C LEU A 35 -8.59 -0.22 -1.20
N LYS A 36 -7.72 -1.17 -1.49
CA LYS A 36 -6.79 -1.71 -0.50
C LYS A 36 -5.36 -1.39 -0.94
N LEU A 37 -4.62 -0.77 -0.04
CA LEU A 37 -3.22 -0.42 -0.28
C LEU A 37 -2.34 -1.14 0.74
N VAL A 38 -1.34 -1.86 0.25
CA VAL A 38 -0.30 -2.42 1.09
C VAL A 38 0.95 -1.58 0.86
N LEU A 39 1.36 -0.86 1.87
CA LEU A 39 2.53 0.02 1.80
C LEU A 39 3.71 -0.64 2.49
N THR A 40 4.80 -0.81 1.77
CA THR A 40 5.99 -1.44 2.33
C THR A 40 7.18 -0.51 2.34
N ALA A 41 7.98 -0.62 3.37
CA ALA A 41 9.25 0.08 3.53
C ALA A 41 10.01 -0.54 4.69
N ARG A 42 11.28 -0.15 4.83
CA ARG A 42 12.10 -0.61 5.96
C ARG A 42 11.68 0.02 7.27
N ARG A 43 11.09 1.21 7.24
CA ARG A 43 10.66 1.95 8.44
C ARG A 43 9.15 1.94 8.54
N ILE A 44 8.64 1.13 9.46
CA ILE A 44 7.19 0.99 9.65
C ILE A 44 6.53 2.28 10.12
N GLU A 45 7.21 3.08 10.91
CA GLU A 45 6.61 4.30 11.47
C GLU A 45 6.34 5.35 10.40
N ALA A 46 7.23 5.48 9.41
CA ALA A 46 7.00 6.36 8.29
C ALA A 46 5.79 5.92 7.47
N LEU A 47 5.59 4.59 7.33
CA LEU A 47 4.41 4.05 6.65
C LEU A 47 3.13 4.35 7.39
N LYS A 48 3.16 4.27 8.72
CA LYS A 48 1.99 4.60 9.54
C LYS A 48 1.59 6.06 9.36
N ASN A 49 2.55 6.94 9.22
CA ASN A 49 2.28 8.36 8.96
C ASN A 49 1.60 8.55 7.61
N VAL A 50 2.04 7.84 6.58
CA VAL A 50 1.41 7.89 5.27
C VAL A 50 -0.02 7.35 5.33
N ALA A 51 -0.24 6.27 6.08
CA ALA A 51 -1.58 5.72 6.26
C ALA A 51 -2.53 6.72 6.93
N VAL A 52 -2.06 7.43 7.94
CA VAL A 52 -2.83 8.47 8.61
C VAL A 52 -3.16 9.61 7.64
N GLU A 53 -2.19 10.02 6.85
CA GLU A 53 -2.37 11.06 5.84
C GLU A 53 -3.46 10.69 4.83
N ILE A 54 -3.43 9.46 4.33
CA ILE A 54 -4.43 8.96 3.40
C ILE A 54 -5.81 8.96 4.04
N ASN A 55 -5.91 8.45 5.26
CA ASN A 55 -7.19 8.40 5.97
C ASN A 55 -7.78 9.79 6.18
N LYS A 56 -6.95 10.77 6.53
CA LYS A 56 -7.39 12.14 6.68
C LYS A 56 -7.92 12.75 5.38
N GLU A 57 -7.36 12.34 4.27
CA GLU A 57 -7.71 12.93 2.98
C GLU A 57 -8.94 12.29 2.35
N VAL A 58 -9.05 10.96 2.43
CA VAL A 58 -10.11 10.22 1.71
C VAL A 58 -11.05 9.45 2.62
N GLY A 59 -10.80 9.40 3.91
CA GLY A 59 -11.66 8.70 4.86
C GLY A 59 -11.46 7.18 4.85
N ASP A 60 -12.51 6.46 5.22
CA ASP A 60 -12.43 5.02 5.50
C ASP A 60 -12.58 4.11 4.29
N GLY A 61 -12.81 4.67 3.12
CA GLY A 61 -13.02 3.88 1.90
C GLY A 61 -11.76 3.20 1.39
N VAL A 62 -10.60 3.65 1.83
CA VAL A 62 -9.32 3.04 1.47
C VAL A 62 -8.74 2.36 2.69
N LYS A 63 -8.52 1.04 2.58
CA LYS A 63 -7.87 0.27 3.63
C LYS A 63 -6.37 0.29 3.37
N VAL A 64 -5.61 0.78 4.33
CA VAL A 64 -4.15 0.88 4.22
C VAL A 64 -3.50 -0.05 5.22
N LEU A 65 -2.65 -0.94 4.74
CA LEU A 65 -1.89 -1.86 5.59
C LEU A 65 -0.40 -1.53 5.46
N PRO A 66 0.21 -0.94 6.49
CA PRO A 66 1.66 -0.75 6.49
C PRO A 66 2.36 -2.05 6.86
N VAL A 67 3.36 -2.42 6.08
CA VAL A 67 4.13 -3.65 6.33
C VAL A 67 5.62 -3.32 6.27
N LYS A 68 6.35 -3.69 7.31
CA LYS A 68 7.79 -3.57 7.29
C LYS A 68 8.36 -4.65 6.39
N LEU A 69 9.08 -4.25 5.35
CA LEU A 69 9.67 -5.15 4.38
C LEU A 69 10.96 -4.58 3.84
N ASP A 70 12.02 -5.38 3.87
CA ASP A 70 13.28 -5.03 3.24
C ASP A 70 13.41 -5.86 1.96
N ILE A 71 13.21 -5.23 0.80
CA ILE A 71 13.23 -5.93 -0.48
C ILE A 71 14.62 -6.43 -0.88
N SER A 72 15.67 -5.99 -0.16
CA SER A 72 17.00 -6.53 -0.38
C SER A 72 17.19 -7.93 0.21
N LYS A 73 16.22 -8.39 1.01
CA LYS A 73 16.27 -9.71 1.66
C LYS A 73 15.29 -10.65 0.98
N PRO A 74 15.78 -11.61 0.16
CA PRO A 74 14.90 -12.51 -0.58
C PRO A 74 13.93 -13.31 0.29
N GLU A 75 14.37 -13.74 1.47
CA GLU A 75 13.51 -14.50 2.39
C GLU A 75 12.31 -13.69 2.88
N GLU A 76 12.49 -12.39 3.09
CA GLU A 76 11.36 -11.53 3.48
C GLU A 76 10.38 -11.35 2.34
N VAL A 77 10.89 -11.20 1.13
CA VAL A 77 10.04 -11.06 -0.05
C VAL A 77 9.23 -12.33 -0.29
N HIS A 78 9.85 -13.49 -0.17
CA HIS A 78 9.17 -14.77 -0.37
C HIS A 78 8.03 -15.00 0.62
N SER A 79 8.19 -14.60 1.87
CA SER A 79 7.17 -14.81 2.89
C SER A 79 6.15 -13.67 2.96
N PHE A 80 6.38 -12.59 2.25
CA PHE A 80 5.57 -11.38 2.32
C PHE A 80 4.08 -11.63 2.07
N VAL A 81 3.75 -12.22 0.92
CA VAL A 81 2.35 -12.43 0.54
C VAL A 81 1.65 -13.35 1.54
N GLY A 82 2.31 -14.42 1.95
CA GLY A 82 1.76 -15.35 2.93
C GLY A 82 1.51 -14.73 4.30
N SER A 83 2.22 -13.66 4.64
CA SER A 83 2.06 -12.97 5.90
C SER A 83 0.91 -11.96 5.90
N LEU A 84 0.37 -11.64 4.72
CA LEU A 84 -0.73 -10.69 4.62
C LEU A 84 -2.05 -11.28 5.11
N PRO A 85 -2.94 -10.46 5.70
CA PRO A 85 -4.32 -10.89 5.94
C PRO A 85 -4.98 -11.35 4.65
N ALA A 86 -5.92 -12.28 4.76
CA ALA A 86 -6.56 -12.88 3.59
C ALA A 86 -7.11 -11.85 2.60
N GLU A 87 -7.70 -10.77 3.11
CA GLU A 87 -8.28 -9.73 2.25
C GLU A 87 -7.26 -8.96 1.41
N PHE A 88 -5.97 -9.06 1.75
CA PHE A 88 -4.89 -8.37 1.03
C PHE A 88 -4.05 -9.31 0.17
N ARG A 89 -4.34 -10.61 0.16
CA ARG A 89 -3.49 -11.59 -0.54
C ARG A 89 -3.65 -11.60 -2.06
N GLU A 90 -4.82 -11.23 -2.56
CA GLU A 90 -5.04 -11.15 -4.00
C GLU A 90 -4.55 -9.82 -4.51
N ILE A 91 -3.28 -9.77 -4.84
CA ILE A 91 -2.62 -8.54 -5.29
C ILE A 91 -2.92 -8.33 -6.78
N ASP A 92 -3.53 -7.21 -7.09
CA ASP A 92 -3.88 -6.85 -8.47
C ASP A 92 -2.80 -6.02 -9.15
N ILE A 93 -2.15 -5.14 -8.37
CA ILE A 93 -1.15 -4.23 -8.92
C ILE A 93 0.03 -4.17 -7.96
N LEU A 94 1.24 -4.24 -8.52
CA LEU A 94 2.47 -4.07 -7.76
C LEU A 94 3.23 -2.88 -8.33
N VAL A 95 3.45 -1.88 -7.48
CA VAL A 95 4.27 -0.72 -7.83
C VAL A 95 5.61 -0.86 -7.13
N ASN A 96 6.62 -1.19 -7.89
CA ASN A 96 7.97 -1.36 -7.36
C ASN A 96 8.73 -0.05 -7.45
N ASN A 97 8.82 0.66 -6.33
CA ASN A 97 9.40 1.98 -6.27
C ASN A 97 10.65 2.06 -5.39
N ALA A 98 11.03 0.96 -4.82
CA ALA A 98 12.19 0.94 -3.92
C ALA A 98 13.51 0.82 -4.68
#